data_d31f1419f5d8bb5ce52d33e2284d79bc
#
_entry.id   d31f1419f5d8bb5ce52d33e2284d79bc
#
_cell.length_a   1.000
_cell.length_b   1.000
_cell.length_c   1.000
_cell.angle_alpha   90.00
_cell.angle_beta   90.00
_cell.angle_gamma   90.00
#
_symmetry.space_group_name_H-M   'P 1'
#
loop_
_entity.id
_entity.type
_entity.pdbx_description
1 polymer ?
#
loop_
_entity_poly.entity_id
_entity_poly.type
_entity_poly.pdbx_seq_one_letter_code
_entity_poly.pdbx_strand_id
1 'polypeptide(L)'
;MDDKLKNALEFANYAHTLHNQKKLIEQKFTDSCIFYYNAGKFTITQNLITYCAYRQAQLKHTKDPIILLDDNNIPIIVDDIDKFILNIEKIYNQNLASYYKE
;
A
#
# COMPACT_ATOMS: atom_id res chain seq x y z
N MET A 1 -32.02 -28.05 22.03
CA MET A 1 -30.90 -27.93 21.18
C MET A 1 -29.68 -27.50 21.95
N ASP A 2 -28.62 -28.04 21.57
CA ASP A 2 -27.37 -27.82 22.24
C ASP A 2 -26.89 -26.38 22.11
N ASP A 3 -26.74 -25.69 23.24
CA ASP A 3 -26.24 -24.33 23.27
C ASP A 3 -24.82 -24.22 22.72
N LYS A 4 -24.05 -25.28 22.83
CA LYS A 4 -22.69 -25.35 22.30
C LYS A 4 -22.68 -25.27 20.78
N LEU A 5 -23.64 -25.95 20.12
CA LEU A 5 -23.75 -25.92 18.68
C LEU A 5 -24.16 -24.54 18.20
N LYS A 6 -25.10 -23.89 18.89
CA LYS A 6 -25.55 -22.53 18.58
C LYS A 6 -24.38 -21.55 18.71
N ASN A 7 -23.61 -21.64 19.80
CA ASN A 7 -22.45 -20.76 20.02
C ASN A 7 -21.37 -20.98 18.97
N ALA A 8 -21.16 -22.24 18.55
CA ALA A 8 -20.20 -22.54 17.51
C ALA A 8 -20.59 -21.93 16.16
N LEU A 9 -21.90 -21.97 15.84
CA LEU A 9 -22.40 -21.35 14.60
C LEU A 9 -22.26 -19.83 14.63
N GLU A 10 -22.57 -19.21 15.77
CA GLU A 10 -22.42 -17.76 15.93
C GLU A 10 -20.96 -17.34 15.80
N PHE A 11 -20.04 -18.11 16.39
CA PHE A 11 -18.61 -17.85 16.27
C PHE A 11 -18.15 -17.99 14.82
N ALA A 12 -18.58 -19.04 14.13
CA ALA A 12 -18.19 -19.25 12.74
C ALA A 12 -18.69 -18.11 11.85
N ASN A 13 -19.92 -17.64 12.06
CA ASN A 13 -20.48 -16.52 11.32
C ASN A 13 -19.71 -15.23 11.61
N TYR A 14 -19.35 -14.98 12.86
CA TYR A 14 -18.55 -13.83 13.26
C TYR A 14 -17.18 -13.84 12.58
N ALA A 15 -16.49 -14.98 12.66
CA ALA A 15 -15.15 -15.12 12.07
C ALA A 15 -15.19 -14.92 10.56
N HIS A 16 -16.21 -15.45 9.88
CA HIS A 16 -16.38 -15.28 8.45
C HIS A 16 -16.64 -13.80 8.07
N THR A 17 -17.52 -13.15 8.83
CA THR A 17 -17.83 -11.73 8.62
C THR A 17 -16.60 -10.86 8.83
N LEU A 18 -15.85 -11.13 9.91
CA LEU A 18 -14.62 -10.40 10.21
C LEU A 18 -13.59 -10.54 9.09
N HIS A 19 -13.42 -11.76 8.58
CA HIS A 19 -12.49 -12.02 7.48
C HIS A 19 -12.88 -11.23 6.23
N ASN A 20 -14.17 -11.21 5.89
CA ASN A 20 -14.66 -10.47 4.74
C ASN A 20 -14.48 -8.97 4.91
N GLN A 21 -14.73 -8.44 6.11
CA GLN A 21 -14.54 -7.03 6.41
C GLN A 21 -13.08 -6.63 6.27
N LYS A 22 -12.16 -7.43 6.80
CA LYS A 22 -10.73 -7.18 6.67
C LYS A 22 -10.30 -7.14 5.20
N LYS A 23 -10.79 -8.09 4.42
CA LYS A 23 -10.46 -8.17 3.00
C LYS A 23 -10.93 -6.94 2.24
N LEU A 24 -12.17 -6.47 2.52
CA LEU A 24 -12.73 -5.28 1.90
C LEU A 24 -11.95 -4.02 2.28
N ILE A 25 -11.57 -3.91 3.55
CA ILE A 25 -10.82 -2.77 4.06
C ILE A 25 -9.43 -2.73 3.44
N GLU A 26 -8.75 -3.88 3.36
CA GLU A 26 -7.44 -3.98 2.72
C GLU A 26 -7.51 -3.58 1.25
N GLN A 27 -8.56 -4.01 0.55
CA GLN A 27 -8.77 -3.66 -0.85
C GLN A 27 -9.00 -2.15 -1.02
N LYS A 28 -9.84 -1.56 -0.18
CA LYS A 28 -10.07 -0.10 -0.20
C LYS A 28 -8.78 0.67 0.04
N PHE A 29 -8.00 0.23 1.02
CA PHE A 29 -6.72 0.86 1.33
C PHE A 29 -5.77 0.78 0.13
N THR A 30 -5.64 -0.41 -0.45
CA THR A 30 -4.78 -0.63 -1.62
C THR A 30 -5.23 0.24 -2.79
N ASP A 31 -6.54 0.29 -3.06
CA ASP A 31 -7.09 1.08 -4.16
C ASP A 31 -6.90 2.59 -3.95
N SER A 32 -6.84 3.03 -2.69
CA SER A 32 -6.60 4.44 -2.36
C SER A 32 -5.13 4.83 -2.46
N CYS A 33 -4.22 3.87 -2.42
CA CYS A 33 -2.79 4.11 -2.41
C CYS A 33 -2.20 4.01 -3.83
N ILE A 34 -2.85 4.65 -4.80
CA ILE A 34 -2.38 4.64 -6.19
C ILE A 34 -1.80 6.01 -6.53
N PHE A 35 -0.63 6.00 -7.15
CA PHE A 35 0.07 7.21 -7.57
C PHE A 35 0.48 7.09 -9.02
N TYR A 36 0.14 8.11 -9.82
CA TYR A 36 0.52 8.17 -11.22
C TYR A 36 1.70 9.12 -11.39
N TYR A 37 2.74 8.65 -12.05
CA TYR A 37 3.96 9.43 -12.24
C TYR A 37 4.56 9.10 -13.61
N ASN A 38 4.83 10.11 -14.42
CA ASN A 38 5.43 9.97 -15.77
C ASN A 38 4.75 8.89 -16.60
N ALA A 39 3.42 8.87 -16.59
CA ALA A 39 2.56 7.91 -17.28
C ALA A 39 2.65 6.49 -16.70
N GLY A 40 3.31 6.31 -15.56
CA GLY A 40 3.34 5.04 -14.84
C GLY A 40 2.30 5.01 -13.75
N LYS A 41 1.85 3.82 -13.41
CA LYS A 41 0.91 3.59 -12.31
C LYS A 41 1.61 2.82 -11.20
N PHE A 42 1.63 3.38 -10.00
CA PHE A 42 2.27 2.77 -8.84
C PHE A 42 1.24 2.53 -7.74
N THR A 43 1.13 1.28 -7.30
CA THR A 43 0.41 0.96 -6.07
C THR A 43 1.39 1.08 -4.91
N ILE A 44 1.13 2.02 -4.01
CA ILE A 44 2.05 2.34 -2.92
C ILE A 44 1.92 1.28 -1.83
N THR A 45 3.04 0.63 -1.51
CA THR A 45 3.14 -0.36 -0.45
C THR A 45 4.35 -0.01 0.42
N GLN A 46 4.41 -0.64 1.60
CA GLN A 46 5.60 -0.49 2.44
C GLN A 46 6.86 -0.97 1.73
N ASN A 47 6.74 -2.02 0.92
CA ASN A 47 7.87 -2.52 0.13
C ASN A 47 8.36 -1.49 -0.88
N LEU A 48 7.43 -0.79 -1.54
CA LEU A 48 7.81 0.27 -2.48
C LEU A 48 8.52 1.40 -1.76
N ILE A 49 7.98 1.85 -0.63
CA ILE A 49 8.59 2.93 0.16
C ILE A 49 9.98 2.52 0.64
N THR A 50 10.11 1.31 1.16
CA THR A 50 11.40 0.79 1.65
C THR A 50 12.42 0.70 0.52
N TYR A 51 12.02 0.20 -0.63
CA TYR A 51 12.90 0.11 -1.80
C TYR A 51 13.36 1.50 -2.25
N CYS A 52 12.44 2.45 -2.32
CA CYS A 52 12.77 3.81 -2.72
C CYS A 52 13.72 4.47 -1.72
N ALA A 53 13.50 4.27 -0.43
CA ALA A 53 14.39 4.80 0.61
C ALA A 53 15.79 4.18 0.51
N TYR A 54 15.87 2.90 0.22
CA TYR A 54 17.14 2.21 0.01
C TYR A 54 17.89 2.80 -1.19
N ARG A 55 17.20 3.02 -2.31
CA ARG A 55 17.80 3.61 -3.50
C ARG A 55 18.23 5.04 -3.25
N GLN A 56 17.42 5.81 -2.49
CA GLN A 56 17.77 7.17 -2.10
C GLN A 56 19.08 7.20 -1.31
N ALA A 57 19.25 6.26 -0.37
CA ALA A 57 20.46 6.17 0.43
C ALA A 57 21.69 5.85 -0.43
N GLN A 58 21.53 5.01 -1.46
CA GLN A 58 22.62 4.68 -2.38
C GLN A 58 23.03 5.88 -3.23
N LEU A 59 22.11 6.80 -3.50
CA LEU A 59 22.36 7.94 -4.39
C LEU A 59 22.88 9.18 -3.68
N LYS A 60 23.27 9.08 -2.40
CA LYS A 60 23.81 10.25 -1.66
C LYS A 60 25.01 10.88 -2.34
N HIS A 61 25.72 10.12 -3.15
CA HIS A 61 26.95 10.57 -3.81
C HIS A 61 26.81 10.70 -5.32
N THR A 62 25.65 10.37 -5.88
CA THR A 62 25.38 10.47 -7.31
C THR A 62 23.98 11.01 -7.53
N LYS A 63 23.81 11.83 -8.58
CA LYS A 63 22.50 12.41 -8.94
C LYS A 63 21.89 11.65 -10.11
N ASP A 64 22.21 10.40 -10.28
CA ASP A 64 21.71 9.61 -11.39
C ASP A 64 20.19 9.34 -11.21
N PRO A 65 19.42 9.41 -12.30
CA PRO A 65 18.00 9.08 -12.22
C PRO A 65 17.81 7.60 -11.88
N ILE A 66 16.73 7.31 -11.16
CA ILE A 66 16.37 5.96 -10.80
C ILE A 66 15.32 5.47 -11.78
N ILE A 67 15.42 4.19 -12.17
CA ILE A 67 14.40 3.55 -12.99
C ILE A 67 13.62 2.59 -12.08
N LEU A 68 12.30 2.81 -12.01
CA LEU A 68 11.39 1.96 -11.25
C LEU A 68 10.44 1.27 -12.22
N LEU A 69 10.08 0.02 -11.92
CA LEU A 69 9.04 -0.67 -12.65
C LEU A 69 7.68 -0.32 -12.03
N ASP A 70 6.74 0.09 -12.87
CA ASP A 70 5.39 0.37 -12.39
C ASP A 70 4.59 -0.93 -12.22
N ASP A 71 3.30 -0.82 -11.91
CA ASP A 71 2.43 -1.98 -11.71
C ASP A 71 2.34 -2.88 -12.96
N ASN A 72 2.57 -2.33 -14.13
CA ASN A 72 2.55 -3.05 -15.39
C ASN A 72 3.93 -3.48 -15.86
N ASN A 73 4.93 -3.40 -14.99
CA ASN A 73 6.33 -3.72 -15.27
C ASN A 73 6.94 -2.84 -16.38
N ILE A 74 6.42 -1.62 -16.53
CA ILE A 74 6.98 -0.64 -17.46
C ILE A 74 8.05 0.17 -16.72
N PRO A 75 9.26 0.30 -17.26
CA PRO A 75 10.30 1.12 -16.62
C PRO A 75 9.95 2.60 -16.69
N ILE A 76 9.93 3.23 -15.52
CA ILE A 76 9.61 4.65 -15.37
C ILE A 76 10.83 5.35 -14.80
N ILE A 77 11.25 6.44 -15.44
CA ILE A 77 12.38 7.23 -14.97
C ILE A 77 11.91 8.18 -13.88
N VAL A 78 12.57 8.13 -12.73
CA VAL A 78 12.31 9.03 -11.61
C VAL A 78 13.50 9.98 -11.49
N ASP A 79 13.31 11.23 -11.96
CA ASP A 79 14.38 12.22 -11.96
C ASP A 79 14.70 12.74 -10.56
N ASP A 80 13.67 12.90 -9.73
CA ASP A 80 13.81 13.41 -8.38
C ASP A 80 13.21 12.41 -7.40
N ILE A 81 14.07 11.51 -6.91
CA ILE A 81 13.64 10.46 -5.98
C ILE A 81 13.16 11.05 -4.64
N ASP A 82 13.73 12.18 -4.22
CA ASP A 82 13.35 12.81 -2.95
C ASP A 82 11.88 13.27 -3.01
N LYS A 83 11.49 13.93 -4.08
CA LYS A 83 10.10 14.33 -4.28
C LYS A 83 9.18 13.14 -4.45
N PHE A 84 9.64 12.12 -5.17
CA PHE A 84 8.84 10.91 -5.38
C PHE A 84 8.53 10.24 -4.03
N ILE A 85 9.54 10.09 -3.17
CA ILE A 85 9.38 9.49 -1.85
C ILE A 85 8.43 10.33 -0.99
N LEU A 86 8.59 11.65 -0.99
CA LEU A 86 7.71 12.54 -0.23
C LEU A 86 6.26 12.36 -0.66
N ASN A 87 6.01 12.26 -1.95
CA ASN A 87 4.66 12.09 -2.48
C ASN A 87 4.05 10.75 -2.10
N ILE A 88 4.80 9.66 -2.26
CA ILE A 88 4.27 8.33 -1.94
C ILE A 88 4.07 8.16 -0.43
N GLU A 89 4.97 8.67 0.39
CA GLU A 89 4.82 8.65 1.85
C GLU A 89 3.60 9.46 2.30
N LYS A 90 3.40 10.62 1.70
CA LYS A 90 2.26 11.46 2.02
C LYS A 90 0.94 10.75 1.71
N ILE A 91 0.83 10.17 0.54
CA ILE A 91 -0.38 9.45 0.13
C ILE A 91 -0.62 8.25 1.05
N TYR A 92 0.43 7.47 1.31
CA TYR A 92 0.34 6.30 2.17
C TYR A 92 -0.10 6.68 3.58
N ASN A 93 0.52 7.70 4.17
CA ASN A 93 0.23 8.12 5.54
C ASN A 93 -1.16 8.75 5.66
N GLN A 94 -1.60 9.51 4.66
CA GLN A 94 -2.95 10.08 4.64
C GLN A 94 -4.00 8.98 4.60
N ASN A 95 -3.80 7.97 3.78
CA ASN A 95 -4.73 6.85 3.67
C ASN A 95 -4.72 5.99 4.93
N LEU A 96 -3.54 5.79 5.51
CA LEU A 96 -3.42 5.05 6.77
C LEU A 96 -4.14 5.76 7.90
N ALA A 97 -4.00 7.07 8.00
CA ALA A 97 -4.69 7.87 9.01
C ALA A 97 -6.22 7.82 8.83
N SER A 98 -6.68 7.88 7.59
CA SER A 98 -8.10 7.75 7.27
C SER A 98 -8.63 6.38 7.67
N TYR A 99 -7.86 5.34 7.39
CA TYR A 99 -8.20 3.97 7.75
C TYR A 99 -8.31 3.81 9.26
N TYR A 100 -7.39 4.42 10.02
CA TYR A 100 -7.37 4.32 11.48
C TYR A 100 -8.59 5.00 12.11
N LYS A 101 -9.09 6.08 11.51
CA LYS A 101 -10.24 6.83 12.03
C LYS A 101 -11.57 6.14 11.80
N GLU A 102 -11.64 5.23 10.88
CA GLU A 102 -12.85 4.45 10.62
C GLU A 102 -12.93 3.24 11.55
#